data_488b34d29d1f045b1200322b60a56347
#
_entry.id   488b34d29d1f045b1200322b60a56347
#
_cell.length_a   1.000
_cell.length_b   1.000
_cell.length_c   1.000
_cell.angle_alpha   90.00
_cell.angle_beta   90.00
_cell.angle_gamma   90.00
#
_symmetry.space_group_name_H-M   'P 1'
#
loop_
_entity.id
_entity.type
_entity.pdbx_description
1 polymer ?
#
loop_
_entity_poly.entity_id
_entity_poly.type
_entity_poly.pdbx_seq_one_letter_code
_entity_poly.pdbx_strand_id
1 'polypeptide(L)'
;MAKWNNRKSQPEQQQVIDLSKPIVVDGTNLIAGRLASNVAKLLRKGNRVSIVNCDKIMMSGKKSSIIGEYEEFLKINSIINYKHGPKHPRRPDRVIARMIRGMLPFEDKPSGKTDFARLRTYIGVPKEVKGLEKIQFEKAKITKDSSRST
;
A
#
# COMPACT_ATOMS: atom_id res chain seq x y z
N MET A 1 29.48 30.24 -9.19
CA MET A 1 28.02 30.53 -9.31
C MET A 1 27.32 29.29 -9.81
N ALA A 2 26.68 28.55 -8.93
CA ALA A 2 25.98 27.29 -9.28
C ALA A 2 24.54 27.61 -9.72
N LYS A 3 24.19 27.29 -10.95
CA LYS A 3 22.83 27.44 -11.49
C LYS A 3 21.91 26.42 -10.85
N TRP A 4 21.01 26.84 -10.00
CA TRP A 4 19.89 26.06 -9.49
C TRP A 4 18.95 25.73 -10.67
N ASN A 5 18.92 24.47 -11.08
CA ASN A 5 17.96 23.97 -12.06
C ASN A 5 16.56 23.91 -11.44
N ASN A 6 15.78 24.92 -11.75
CA ASN A 6 14.35 24.97 -11.43
C ASN A 6 13.62 23.87 -12.21
N ARG A 7 13.49 22.68 -11.62
CA ARG A 7 12.58 21.66 -12.15
C ARG A 7 11.17 22.18 -11.98
N LYS A 8 10.62 22.73 -13.04
CA LYS A 8 9.19 23.03 -13.13
C LYS A 8 8.43 21.76 -12.82
N SER A 9 7.78 21.73 -11.65
CA SER A 9 6.78 20.74 -11.28
C SER A 9 5.65 20.84 -12.31
N GLN A 10 5.52 19.82 -13.15
CA GLN A 10 4.35 19.70 -14.02
C GLN A 10 3.11 19.64 -13.11
N PRO A 11 2.04 20.38 -13.45
CA PRO A 11 0.81 20.30 -12.69
C PRO A 11 0.28 18.86 -12.77
N GLU A 12 0.31 18.16 -11.63
CA GLU A 12 -0.42 16.90 -11.48
C GLU A 12 -1.87 17.20 -11.84
N GLN A 13 -2.38 16.61 -12.91
CA GLN A 13 -3.77 16.71 -13.30
C GLN A 13 -4.61 16.28 -12.10
N GLN A 14 -5.18 17.26 -11.43
CA GLN A 14 -6.13 17.04 -10.35
C GLN A 14 -7.42 16.54 -10.99
N GLN A 15 -7.51 15.23 -11.17
CA GLN A 15 -8.79 14.60 -11.45
C GLN A 15 -9.70 14.95 -10.27
N VAL A 16 -10.80 15.63 -10.56
CA VAL A 16 -11.88 15.89 -9.59
C VAL A 16 -12.44 14.53 -9.20
N ILE A 17 -12.01 14.03 -8.05
CA ILE A 17 -12.36 12.70 -7.57
C ILE A 17 -13.66 12.86 -6.77
N ASP A 18 -14.75 12.33 -7.30
CA ASP A 18 -16.02 12.21 -6.59
C ASP A 18 -15.82 11.42 -5.29
N LEU A 19 -15.86 12.11 -4.15
CA LEU A 19 -15.70 11.53 -2.80
C LEU A 19 -16.76 10.45 -2.47
N SER A 20 -17.82 10.35 -3.26
CA SER A 20 -18.91 9.39 -3.07
C SER A 20 -18.56 7.98 -3.59
N LYS A 21 -17.71 7.86 -4.62
CA LYS A 21 -17.33 6.57 -5.20
C LYS A 21 -15.96 6.12 -4.73
N PRO A 22 -15.75 4.83 -4.39
CA PRO A 22 -14.44 4.33 -4.01
C PRO A 22 -13.49 4.32 -5.23
N ILE A 23 -12.28 4.81 -5.03
CA ILE A 23 -11.20 4.69 -6.01
C ILE A 23 -10.71 3.24 -5.98
N VAL A 24 -10.78 2.56 -7.11
CA VAL A 24 -10.29 1.18 -7.22
C VAL A 24 -8.88 1.17 -7.78
N VAL A 25 -7.95 0.62 -7.00
CA VAL A 25 -6.54 0.49 -7.39
C VAL A 25 -6.23 -0.98 -7.67
N ASP A 26 -5.73 -1.26 -8.87
CA ASP A 26 -5.25 -2.60 -9.21
C ASP A 26 -3.79 -2.77 -8.76
N GLY A 27 -3.56 -3.76 -7.89
CA GLY A 27 -2.25 -4.08 -7.32
C GLY A 27 -1.35 -4.92 -8.23
N THR A 28 -1.84 -5.39 -9.38
CA THR A 28 -1.10 -6.32 -10.24
C THR A 28 0.24 -5.72 -10.69
N ASN A 29 1.34 -6.44 -10.41
CA ASN A 29 2.71 -6.07 -10.78
C ASN A 29 3.20 -4.71 -10.24
N LEU A 30 2.59 -4.23 -9.15
CA LEU A 30 3.03 -3.01 -8.47
C LEU A 30 3.95 -3.35 -7.28
N ILE A 31 4.94 -2.50 -7.03
CA ILE A 31 5.83 -2.61 -5.86
C ILE A 31 5.06 -2.17 -4.61
N ALA A 32 4.98 -3.04 -3.59
CA ALA A 32 4.20 -2.86 -2.37
C ALA A 32 4.43 -1.50 -1.67
N GLY A 33 5.69 -1.10 -1.47
CA GLY A 33 6.01 0.16 -0.81
C GLY A 33 5.58 1.39 -1.60
N ARG A 34 5.78 1.39 -2.93
CA ARG A 34 5.36 2.50 -3.81
C ARG A 34 3.85 2.59 -3.91
N LEU A 35 3.16 1.45 -4.01
CA LEU A 35 1.71 1.38 -3.96
C LEU A 35 1.19 1.96 -2.65
N ALA A 36 1.73 1.49 -1.51
CA ALA A 36 1.29 1.90 -0.19
C ALA A 36 1.43 3.41 0.03
N SER A 37 2.54 4.03 -0.41
CA SER A 37 2.74 5.48 -0.28
C SER A 37 1.76 6.30 -1.12
N ASN A 38 1.43 5.87 -2.34
CA ASN A 38 0.44 6.54 -3.18
C ASN A 38 -0.98 6.40 -2.61
N VAL A 39 -1.34 5.21 -2.12
CA VAL A 39 -2.63 4.97 -1.47
C VAL A 39 -2.76 5.79 -0.18
N ALA A 40 -1.71 5.88 0.64
CA ALA A 40 -1.72 6.71 1.85
C ALA A 40 -1.99 8.19 1.54
N LYS A 41 -1.42 8.72 0.45
CA LYS A 41 -1.70 10.09 -0.02
C LYS A 41 -3.18 10.28 -0.40
N LEU A 42 -3.78 9.30 -1.10
CA LEU A 42 -5.20 9.35 -1.46
C LEU A 42 -6.11 9.30 -0.24
N LEU A 43 -5.81 8.43 0.73
CA LEU A 43 -6.57 8.33 1.98
C LEU A 43 -6.52 9.63 2.78
N ARG A 44 -5.35 10.27 2.87
CA ARG A 44 -5.20 11.58 3.53
C ARG A 44 -5.95 12.72 2.84
N LYS A 45 -6.19 12.61 1.54
CA LYS A 45 -7.06 13.54 0.79
C LYS A 45 -8.57 13.31 1.06
N GLY A 46 -8.91 12.30 1.88
CA GLY A 46 -10.30 11.99 2.24
C GLY A 46 -10.98 10.94 1.36
N ASN A 47 -10.30 10.40 0.36
CA ASN A 47 -10.88 9.44 -0.57
C ASN A 47 -11.10 8.06 0.07
N ARG A 48 -12.11 7.33 -0.41
CA ARG A 48 -12.26 5.89 -0.14
C ARG A 48 -11.45 5.11 -1.16
N VAL A 49 -10.59 4.22 -0.71
CA VAL A 49 -9.71 3.44 -1.61
C VAL A 49 -9.95 1.94 -1.42
N SER A 50 -10.17 1.25 -2.52
CA SER A 50 -10.29 -0.21 -2.58
C SER A 50 -9.14 -0.78 -3.42
N ILE A 51 -8.28 -1.60 -2.80
CA ILE A 51 -7.18 -2.28 -3.51
C ILE A 51 -7.63 -3.67 -3.88
N VAL A 52 -7.49 -4.02 -5.15
CA VAL A 52 -7.80 -5.36 -5.68
C VAL A 52 -6.53 -6.07 -6.12
N ASN A 53 -6.60 -7.41 -6.23
CA ASN A 53 -5.48 -8.26 -6.62
C ASN A 53 -4.26 -8.12 -5.69
N CYS A 54 -4.47 -8.07 -4.37
CA CYS A 54 -3.38 -7.96 -3.40
C CYS A 54 -2.41 -9.15 -3.44
N ASP A 55 -2.81 -10.29 -3.96
CA ASP A 55 -2.02 -11.50 -4.18
C ASP A 55 -0.94 -11.32 -5.26
N LYS A 56 -1.15 -10.37 -6.20
CA LYS A 56 -0.25 -10.12 -7.34
C LYS A 56 0.68 -8.92 -7.14
N ILE A 57 0.71 -8.38 -5.93
CA ILE A 57 1.61 -7.29 -5.54
C ILE A 57 3.01 -7.85 -5.34
N MET A 58 4.02 -7.13 -5.83
CA MET A 58 5.41 -7.55 -5.76
C MET A 58 6.14 -6.84 -4.60
N MET A 59 7.03 -7.58 -3.95
CA MET A 59 7.95 -7.01 -2.96
C MET A 59 9.33 -6.82 -3.59
N SER A 60 9.98 -5.70 -3.31
CA SER A 60 11.34 -5.42 -3.77
C SER A 60 12.35 -6.03 -2.82
N GLY A 61 13.37 -6.72 -3.33
CA GLY A 61 14.44 -7.31 -2.55
C GLY A 61 14.71 -8.79 -2.89
N LYS A 62 15.76 -9.36 -2.29
CA LYS A 62 16.09 -10.78 -2.46
C LYS A 62 15.03 -11.64 -1.77
N LYS A 63 14.55 -12.66 -2.46
CA LYS A 63 13.52 -13.57 -1.94
C LYS A 63 13.90 -14.23 -0.60
N SER A 64 15.15 -14.69 -0.49
CA SER A 64 15.65 -15.33 0.74
C SER A 64 15.65 -14.36 1.93
N SER A 65 16.06 -13.10 1.72
CA SER A 65 16.07 -12.07 2.77
C SER A 65 14.65 -11.75 3.23
N ILE A 66 13.72 -11.53 2.29
CA ILE A 66 12.33 -11.23 2.60
C ILE A 66 11.67 -12.38 3.39
N ILE A 67 11.94 -13.63 2.99
CA ILE A 67 11.39 -14.79 3.69
C ILE A 67 12.00 -14.89 5.09
N GLY A 68 13.33 -14.74 5.24
CA GLY A 68 13.99 -14.78 6.55
C GLY A 68 13.48 -13.72 7.51
N GLU A 69 13.37 -12.47 7.08
CA GLU A 69 12.79 -11.38 7.88
C GLU A 69 11.34 -11.68 8.31
N TYR A 70 10.54 -12.27 7.41
CA TYR A 70 9.16 -12.63 7.74
C TYR A 70 9.06 -13.79 8.71
N GLU A 71 9.94 -14.79 8.59
CA GLU A 71 10.02 -15.92 9.53
C GLU A 71 10.42 -15.45 10.94
N GLU A 72 11.41 -14.58 11.04
CA GLU A 72 11.78 -13.96 12.32
C GLU A 72 10.64 -13.15 12.91
N PHE A 73 9.99 -12.31 12.09
CA PHE A 73 8.83 -11.53 12.51
C PHE A 73 7.69 -12.41 13.05
N LEU A 74 7.43 -13.57 12.45
CA LEU A 74 6.38 -14.50 12.88
C LEU A 74 6.72 -15.22 14.19
N LYS A 75 8.01 -15.31 14.58
CA LYS A 75 8.46 -15.92 15.84
C LYS A 75 8.28 -14.99 17.05
N ILE A 76 8.12 -13.69 16.83
CA ILE A 76 7.97 -12.70 17.90
C ILE A 76 6.61 -12.89 18.58
N ASN A 77 6.64 -13.39 19.82
CA ASN A 77 5.45 -13.60 20.65
C ASN A 77 5.67 -13.02 22.04
N SER A 78 4.57 -12.81 22.78
CA SER A 78 4.64 -12.46 24.19
C SER A 78 5.07 -13.66 25.03
N ILE A 79 6.05 -13.46 25.92
CA ILE A 79 6.55 -14.51 26.84
C ILE A 79 5.51 -14.87 27.90
N ILE A 80 4.75 -13.88 28.40
CA ILE A 80 3.81 -14.07 29.50
C ILE A 80 2.49 -14.66 29.01
N ASN A 81 1.93 -14.12 27.93
CA ASN A 81 0.66 -14.58 27.40
C ASN A 81 0.60 -14.35 25.90
N TYR A 82 0.42 -15.42 25.12
CA TYR A 82 0.35 -15.34 23.65
C TYR A 82 -0.82 -14.49 23.13
N LYS A 83 -1.90 -14.33 23.92
CA LYS A 83 -3.06 -13.49 23.55
C LYS A 83 -2.73 -11.98 23.55
N HIS A 84 -1.74 -11.58 24.34
CA HIS A 84 -1.28 -10.19 24.45
C HIS A 84 -0.13 -9.87 23.50
N GLY A 85 0.37 -10.85 22.74
CA GLY A 85 1.43 -10.67 21.77
C GLY A 85 0.99 -9.88 20.52
N PRO A 86 1.96 -9.48 19.69
CA PRO A 86 1.68 -8.79 18.44
C PRO A 86 0.90 -9.68 17.47
N LYS A 87 -0.09 -9.10 16.78
CA LYS A 87 -0.84 -9.80 15.75
C LYS A 87 -0.10 -9.73 14.42
N HIS A 88 0.33 -10.88 13.90
CA HIS A 88 1.05 -10.98 12.63
C HIS A 88 0.08 -11.22 11.46
N PRO A 89 0.01 -10.33 10.47
CA PRO A 89 -0.78 -10.57 9.28
C PRO A 89 -0.11 -11.64 8.42
N ARG A 90 -0.86 -12.66 8.01
CA ARG A 90 -0.38 -13.77 7.15
C ARG A 90 -0.99 -13.73 5.76
N ARG A 91 -2.18 -13.11 5.60
CA ARG A 91 -2.86 -12.97 4.31
C ARG A 91 -2.33 -11.75 3.56
N PRO A 92 -2.21 -11.80 2.23
CA PRO A 92 -1.64 -10.72 1.43
C PRO A 92 -2.42 -9.41 1.56
N ASP A 93 -3.75 -9.46 1.61
CA ASP A 93 -4.60 -8.30 1.85
C ASP A 93 -4.26 -7.58 3.16
N ARG A 94 -4.07 -8.36 4.25
CA ARG A 94 -3.75 -7.82 5.58
C ARG A 94 -2.32 -7.30 5.66
N VAL A 95 -1.38 -7.92 4.95
CA VAL A 95 0.01 -7.45 4.87
C VAL A 95 0.06 -6.06 4.25
N ILE A 96 -0.60 -5.87 3.10
CA ILE A 96 -0.65 -4.57 2.43
C ILE A 96 -1.39 -3.53 3.28
N ALA A 97 -2.51 -3.89 3.90
CA ALA A 97 -3.21 -2.98 4.82
C ALA A 97 -2.31 -2.53 5.98
N ARG A 98 -1.50 -3.43 6.56
CA ARG A 98 -0.54 -3.07 7.62
C ARG A 98 0.56 -2.14 7.12
N MET A 99 1.09 -2.35 5.92
CA MET A 99 2.08 -1.44 5.32
C MET A 99 1.51 -0.03 5.17
N ILE A 100 0.27 0.09 4.67
CA ILE A 100 -0.41 1.38 4.50
C ILE A 100 -0.68 2.02 5.88
N ARG A 101 -1.10 1.24 6.88
CA ARG A 101 -1.29 1.73 8.24
C ARG A 101 -0.03 2.39 8.80
N GLY A 102 1.14 1.77 8.60
CA GLY A 102 2.44 2.32 9.04
C GLY A 102 2.83 3.63 8.33
N MET A 103 2.23 3.93 7.17
CA MET A 103 2.45 5.18 6.44
C MET A 103 1.44 6.28 6.77
N LEU A 104 0.43 5.96 7.57
CA LEU A 104 -0.57 6.91 8.08
C LEU A 104 -0.22 7.29 9.52
N PRO A 105 -0.57 8.50 9.98
CA PRO A 105 -0.39 8.91 11.38
C PRO A 105 -1.42 8.22 12.29
N PHE A 106 -1.41 6.88 12.29
CA PHE A 106 -2.45 6.05 12.91
C PHE A 106 -2.40 6.11 14.44
N GLU A 107 -1.21 6.19 15.01
CA GLU A 107 -0.99 6.20 16.46
C GLU A 107 -1.00 7.61 17.02
N ASP A 108 -0.43 8.58 16.28
CA ASP A 108 -0.25 9.95 16.76
C ASP A 108 -1.52 10.80 16.69
N LYS A 109 -2.37 10.56 15.67
CA LYS A 109 -3.53 11.42 15.39
C LYS A 109 -4.80 10.62 15.14
N PRO A 110 -5.96 11.07 15.68
CA PRO A 110 -7.25 10.41 15.42
C PRO A 110 -7.62 10.41 13.92
N SER A 111 -7.13 11.40 13.15
CA SER A 111 -7.31 11.45 11.69
C SER A 111 -6.74 10.22 10.99
N GLY A 112 -5.62 9.66 11.44
CA GLY A 112 -5.05 8.47 10.84
C GLY A 112 -5.93 7.23 10.98
N LYS A 113 -6.67 7.11 12.08
CA LYS A 113 -7.65 6.02 12.28
C LYS A 113 -8.84 6.16 11.33
N THR A 114 -9.35 7.37 11.14
CA THR A 114 -10.44 7.65 10.20
C THR A 114 -10.02 7.46 8.75
N ASP A 115 -8.78 7.84 8.40
CA ASP A 115 -8.21 7.62 7.08
C ASP A 115 -8.06 6.12 6.77
N PHE A 116 -7.56 5.35 7.73
CA PHE A 116 -7.42 3.90 7.60
C PHE A 116 -8.77 3.18 7.49
N ALA A 117 -9.81 3.66 8.15
CA ALA A 117 -11.17 3.10 8.06
C ALA A 117 -11.76 3.18 6.65
N ARG A 118 -11.28 4.11 5.80
CA ARG A 118 -11.68 4.25 4.39
C ARG A 118 -10.98 3.31 3.44
N LEU A 119 -9.98 2.53 3.94
CA LEU A 119 -9.26 1.54 3.14
C LEU A 119 -9.99 0.20 3.13
N ARG A 120 -10.06 -0.41 1.95
CA ARG A 120 -10.48 -1.80 1.76
C ARG A 120 -9.44 -2.52 0.89
N THR A 121 -9.10 -3.74 1.26
CA THR A 121 -8.10 -4.55 0.56
C THR A 121 -8.72 -5.92 0.25
N TYR A 122 -8.54 -6.41 -0.99
CA TYR A 122 -9.15 -7.63 -1.48
C TYR A 122 -8.13 -8.53 -2.18
N ILE A 123 -8.29 -9.83 -1.97
CA ILE A 123 -7.60 -10.87 -2.74
C ILE A 123 -8.47 -11.11 -3.99
N GLY A 124 -7.90 -10.88 -5.18
CA GLY A 124 -8.68 -10.90 -6.43
C GLY A 124 -9.60 -9.68 -6.58
N VAL A 125 -10.64 -9.80 -7.39
CA VAL A 125 -11.61 -8.72 -7.68
C VAL A 125 -12.98 -9.12 -7.14
N PRO A 126 -13.49 -8.49 -6.07
CA PRO A 126 -14.81 -8.76 -5.54
C PRO A 126 -15.91 -8.30 -6.49
N LYS A 127 -17.09 -8.92 -6.38
CA LYS A 127 -18.25 -8.60 -7.23
C LYS A 127 -18.66 -7.14 -7.17
N GLU A 128 -18.57 -6.53 -6.00
CA GLU A 128 -18.93 -5.14 -5.72
C GLU A 128 -18.10 -4.09 -6.51
N VAL A 129 -16.87 -4.47 -6.86
CA VAL A 129 -15.88 -3.55 -7.48
C VAL A 129 -15.62 -3.91 -8.93
N LYS A 130 -16.20 -5.02 -9.43
CA LYS A 130 -15.93 -5.57 -10.76
C LYS A 130 -16.30 -4.63 -11.92
N GLY A 131 -17.30 -3.77 -11.73
CA GLY A 131 -17.79 -2.80 -12.74
C GLY A 131 -17.16 -1.41 -12.63
N LEU A 132 -16.28 -1.15 -11.66
CA LEU A 132 -15.66 0.16 -11.47
C LEU A 132 -14.35 0.26 -12.24
N GLU A 133 -14.02 1.49 -12.68
CA GLU A 133 -12.76 1.79 -13.32
C GLU A 133 -11.58 1.53 -12.35
N LYS A 134 -10.57 0.82 -12.84
CA LYS A 134 -9.38 0.47 -12.06
C LYS A 134 -8.22 1.37 -12.45
N ILE A 135 -7.63 2.01 -11.46
CA ILE A 135 -6.47 2.87 -11.65
C ILE A 135 -5.20 2.07 -11.33
N GLN A 136 -4.18 2.19 -12.17
CA GLN A 136 -2.84 1.68 -11.89
C GLN A 136 -1.85 2.84 -11.79
N PHE A 137 -0.97 2.80 -10.80
CA PHE A 137 0.10 3.79 -10.66
C PHE A 137 1.32 3.40 -11.50
N GLU A 138 1.55 4.06 -12.62
CA GLU A 138 2.68 3.77 -13.51
C GLU A 138 4.04 3.85 -12.80
N LYS A 139 4.22 4.86 -11.95
CA LYS A 139 5.45 5.05 -11.14
C LYS A 139 5.69 3.93 -10.12
N ALA A 140 4.68 3.11 -9.83
CA ALA A 140 4.78 1.98 -8.90
C ALA A 140 5.03 0.65 -9.61
N LYS A 141 4.96 0.58 -10.93
CA LYS A 141 5.27 -0.63 -11.71
C LYS A 141 6.75 -1.01 -11.57
N ILE A 142 7.02 -2.30 -11.67
CA ILE A 142 8.38 -2.82 -11.72
C ILE A 142 9.02 -2.36 -13.03
N THR A 143 10.10 -1.60 -12.94
CA THR A 143 11.00 -1.34 -14.06
C THR A 143 12.06 -2.43 -14.11
N LYS A 144 12.60 -2.74 -15.30
CA LYS A 144 13.66 -3.76 -15.49
C LYS A 144 14.88 -3.53 -14.59
N ASP A 145 15.14 -2.30 -14.18
CA ASP A 145 16.26 -1.95 -13.27
C ASP A 145 16.01 -2.34 -11.82
N SER A 146 14.76 -2.51 -11.39
CA SER A 146 14.42 -2.97 -10.04
C SER A 146 14.43 -4.50 -9.91
N SER A 147 14.57 -5.23 -11.00
CA SER A 147 14.63 -6.71 -11.05
C SER A 147 16.05 -7.26 -10.89
N ARG A 148 17.07 -6.42 -10.67
CA ARG A 148 18.45 -6.86 -10.40
C ARG A 148 18.59 -7.43 -8.99
N SER A 149 17.88 -8.51 -8.73
CA SER A 149 18.09 -9.35 -7.55
C SER A 149 17.60 -10.76 -7.88
N THR A 150 18.24 -11.40 -8.80
CA THR A 150 18.27 -12.85 -8.91
C THR A 150 19.25 -13.39 -7.90
#